data_c29503c5f9e66b9bdf04dcb0b54b6a6f
#
_entry.id   c29503c5f9e66b9bdf04dcb0b54b6a6f
#
_cell.length_a   1.000
_cell.length_b   1.000
_cell.length_c   1.000
_cell.angle_alpha   90.00
_cell.angle_beta   90.00
_cell.angle_gamma   90.00
#
_symmetry.space_group_name_H-M   'P 1'
#
loop_
_entity.id
_entity.type
_entity.pdbx_description
1 polymer ?
#
loop_
_entity_poly.entity_id
_entity_poly.type
_entity_poly.pdbx_seq_one_letter_code
_entity_poly.pdbx_strand_id
1 'polypeptide(L)'
;GAESLREDDFPTSRTFTALKALPPFVNLYESERRARRRAFVAYLSELAGGTPPARLVVVDVGWKGTIQDNLFALLCRDGDTPVRSITGYYVGLVAEGAAGPGNDKHGLLFSAVGERSPRFRVFNENRALFEVVLAADHGSIVSYEIDAAGHGRAIRGEFEEGEMLAAEVFPVQR
;
A
#
# COMPACT_ATOMS: atom_id res chain seq x y z
N GLY A 1 21.49 28.75 18.81
CA GLY A 1 20.60 28.36 17.74
C GLY A 1 21.00 26.97 17.28
N ALA A 2 20.05 26.04 17.22
CA ALA A 2 20.32 24.73 16.63
C ALA A 2 20.43 24.95 15.11
N GLU A 3 21.59 24.69 14.52
CA GLU A 3 21.75 24.61 13.09
C GLU A 3 20.90 23.43 12.59
N SER A 4 19.97 23.70 11.70
CA SER A 4 19.22 22.65 11.01
C SER A 4 20.16 21.98 10.00
N LEU A 5 20.67 20.81 10.33
CA LEU A 5 21.39 19.96 9.40
C LEU A 5 20.38 19.38 8.41
N ARG A 6 20.53 19.74 7.13
CA ARG A 6 19.80 19.12 6.02
C ARG A 6 20.62 17.94 5.52
N GLU A 7 20.08 16.74 5.60
CA GLU A 7 20.66 15.52 5.04
C GLU A 7 19.89 15.13 3.78
N ASP A 8 20.56 15.08 2.63
CA ASP A 8 19.93 14.80 1.33
C ASP A 8 19.51 13.32 1.17
N ASP A 9 20.14 12.40 1.90
CA ASP A 9 19.82 10.97 1.90
C ASP A 9 19.60 10.47 3.34
N PHE A 10 18.59 11.01 3.99
CA PHE A 10 18.28 10.72 5.39
C PHE A 10 18.13 9.22 5.70
N PRO A 11 17.47 8.37 4.87
CA PRO A 11 17.30 6.95 5.17
C PRO A 11 18.61 6.16 5.31
N THR A 12 19.68 6.59 4.66
CA THR A 12 21.00 5.93 4.69
C THR A 12 22.01 6.65 5.59
N SER A 13 21.60 7.80 6.16
CA SER A 13 22.49 8.66 6.94
C SER A 13 22.95 8.03 8.26
N ARG A 14 24.09 8.51 8.75
CA ARG A 14 24.61 8.15 10.08
C ARG A 14 23.67 8.66 11.19
N THR A 15 23.05 9.82 10.99
CA THR A 15 22.09 10.42 11.92
C THR A 15 20.86 9.51 12.07
N PHE A 16 20.31 9.04 10.97
CA PHE A 16 19.16 8.11 11.03
C PHE A 16 19.53 6.75 11.63
N THR A 17 20.74 6.28 11.35
CA THR A 17 21.27 5.05 11.99
C THR A 17 21.42 5.22 13.51
N ALA A 18 21.95 6.35 13.96
CA ALA A 18 22.05 6.67 15.38
C ALA A 18 20.68 6.83 16.04
N LEU A 19 19.73 7.51 15.37
CA LEU A 19 18.35 7.66 15.83
C LEU A 19 17.67 6.30 16.05
N LYS A 20 17.80 5.38 15.11
CA LYS A 20 17.27 4.01 15.21
C LYS A 20 17.87 3.18 16.36
N ALA A 21 19.01 3.58 16.88
CA ALA A 21 19.65 2.93 18.03
C ALA A 21 19.18 3.50 19.37
N LEU A 22 18.46 4.63 19.39
CA LEU A 22 17.98 5.27 20.63
C LEU A 22 16.75 4.53 21.18
N PRO A 23 16.80 3.99 22.41
CA PRO A 23 15.66 3.28 23.00
C PRO A 23 14.36 4.10 23.03
N PRO A 24 14.34 5.40 23.34
CA PRO A 24 13.10 6.19 23.29
C PRO A 24 12.50 6.26 21.89
N PHE A 25 13.31 6.39 20.84
CA PHE A 25 12.84 6.39 19.46
C PHE A 25 12.27 5.02 19.08
N VAL A 26 12.98 3.93 19.39
CA VAL A 26 12.54 2.56 19.11
C VAL A 26 11.20 2.28 19.80
N ASN A 27 11.08 2.64 21.07
CA ASN A 27 9.84 2.42 21.84
C ASN A 27 8.66 3.19 21.26
N LEU A 28 8.86 4.47 20.90
CA LEU A 28 7.82 5.29 20.27
C LEU A 28 7.42 4.71 18.91
N TYR A 29 8.40 4.41 18.07
CA TYR A 29 8.16 3.84 16.73
C TYR A 29 7.38 2.52 16.80
N GLU A 30 7.77 1.61 17.69
CA GLU A 30 7.10 0.32 17.87
C GLU A 30 5.68 0.48 18.46
N SER A 31 5.48 1.46 19.33
CA SER A 31 4.15 1.79 19.86
C SER A 31 3.22 2.27 18.74
N GLU A 32 3.68 3.24 17.94
CA GLU A 32 2.95 3.76 16.80
C GLU A 32 2.67 2.68 15.73
N ARG A 33 3.68 1.89 15.40
CA ARG A 33 3.53 0.78 14.45
C ARG A 33 2.45 -0.19 14.88
N ARG A 34 2.43 -0.57 16.17
CA ARG A 34 1.41 -1.46 16.72
C ARG A 34 0.02 -0.82 16.74
N ALA A 35 -0.08 0.45 17.07
CA ALA A 35 -1.35 1.18 17.08
C ALA A 35 -1.95 1.23 15.66
N ARG A 36 -1.16 1.63 14.67
CA ARG A 36 -1.59 1.68 13.26
C ARG A 36 -1.96 0.30 12.71
N ARG A 37 -1.18 -0.73 13.06
CA ARG A 37 -1.50 -2.11 12.69
C ARG A 37 -2.84 -2.55 13.27
N ARG A 38 -3.10 -2.30 14.54
CA ARG A 38 -4.40 -2.63 15.17
C ARG A 38 -5.56 -1.94 14.46
N ALA A 39 -5.42 -0.66 14.17
CA ALA A 39 -6.46 0.11 13.47
C ALA A 39 -6.71 -0.45 12.06
N PHE A 40 -5.66 -0.80 11.32
CA PHE A 40 -5.80 -1.42 10.00
C PHE A 40 -6.44 -2.81 10.06
N VAL A 41 -6.06 -3.65 11.03
CA VAL A 41 -6.69 -4.98 11.22
C VAL A 41 -8.15 -4.85 11.62
N ALA A 42 -8.51 -3.88 12.47
CA ALA A 42 -9.90 -3.60 12.80
C ALA A 42 -10.70 -3.17 11.54
N TYR A 43 -10.13 -2.30 10.71
CA TYR A 43 -10.73 -1.92 9.44
C TYR A 43 -10.95 -3.13 8.50
N LEU A 44 -9.96 -4.02 8.38
CA LEU A 44 -10.13 -5.26 7.60
C LEU A 44 -11.21 -6.17 8.17
N SER A 45 -11.35 -6.21 9.50
CA SER A 45 -12.42 -6.97 10.16
C SER A 45 -13.80 -6.42 9.80
N GLU A 46 -13.98 -5.10 9.80
CA GLU A 46 -15.24 -4.46 9.37
C GLU A 46 -15.57 -4.82 7.92
N LEU A 47 -14.60 -4.68 7.01
CA LEU A 47 -14.79 -5.05 5.60
C LEU A 47 -15.17 -6.51 5.40
N ALA A 48 -14.67 -7.39 6.25
CA ALA A 48 -14.92 -8.84 6.19
C ALA A 48 -16.17 -9.28 6.97
N GLY A 49 -16.88 -8.36 7.61
CA GLY A 49 -18.05 -8.67 8.44
C GLY A 49 -17.73 -9.33 9.77
N GLY A 50 -16.54 -9.06 10.33
CA GLY A 50 -16.14 -9.53 11.66
C GLY A 50 -14.66 -9.90 11.77
N THR A 51 -14.25 -11.07 11.30
CA THR A 51 -12.86 -11.53 11.39
C THR A 51 -12.16 -11.40 10.05
N PRO A 52 -10.92 -10.89 9.98
CA PRO A 52 -10.16 -10.84 8.74
C PRO A 52 -10.00 -12.24 8.14
N PRO A 53 -10.12 -12.41 6.82
CA PRO A 53 -9.99 -13.71 6.20
C PRO A 53 -8.54 -14.21 6.24
N ALA A 54 -8.36 -15.55 6.22
CA ALA A 54 -7.03 -16.14 6.19
C ALA A 54 -6.26 -15.85 4.88
N ARG A 55 -6.98 -15.54 3.80
CA ARG A 55 -6.42 -15.15 2.51
C ARG A 55 -7.03 -13.84 2.04
N LEU A 56 -6.17 -12.91 1.66
CA LEU A 56 -6.57 -11.65 1.03
C LEU A 56 -6.32 -11.72 -0.47
N VAL A 57 -7.26 -11.15 -1.23
CA VAL A 57 -7.06 -10.83 -2.63
C VAL A 57 -7.06 -9.32 -2.76
N VAL A 58 -6.03 -8.78 -3.39
CA VAL A 58 -5.92 -7.35 -3.65
C VAL A 58 -5.87 -7.10 -5.16
N VAL A 59 -6.48 -6.01 -5.58
CA VAL A 59 -6.46 -5.55 -6.96
C VAL A 59 -5.86 -4.16 -6.97
N ASP A 60 -4.91 -3.91 -7.86
CA ASP A 60 -4.21 -2.64 -7.95
C ASP A 60 -3.90 -2.33 -9.43
N VAL A 61 -3.81 -1.07 -9.76
CA VAL A 61 -3.35 -0.64 -11.09
C VAL A 61 -1.92 -1.13 -11.35
N GLY A 62 -1.05 -1.08 -10.39
CA GLY A 62 0.31 -1.60 -10.53
C GLY A 62 1.29 -0.84 -9.64
N TRP A 63 2.56 -0.96 -9.85
CA TRP A 63 3.32 -1.63 -10.95
C TRP A 63 4.32 -2.64 -10.40
N LYS A 64 4.66 -2.52 -9.11
CA LYS A 64 5.68 -3.34 -8.44
C LYS A 64 5.11 -4.18 -7.29
N GLY A 65 3.86 -3.89 -6.92
CA GLY A 65 3.22 -4.55 -5.79
C GLY A 65 3.87 -4.22 -4.43
N THR A 66 4.48 -3.05 -4.29
CA THR A 66 5.14 -2.61 -3.06
C THR A 66 4.14 -2.47 -1.90
N ILE A 67 2.91 -2.03 -2.21
CA ILE A 67 1.83 -1.96 -1.20
C ILE A 67 1.53 -3.37 -0.68
N GLN A 68 1.39 -4.34 -1.57
CA GLN A 68 1.17 -5.74 -1.17
C GLN A 68 2.32 -6.29 -0.33
N ASP A 69 3.59 -5.99 -0.68
CA ASP A 69 4.75 -6.43 0.10
C ASP A 69 4.71 -5.88 1.53
N ASN A 70 4.33 -4.61 1.67
CA ASN A 70 4.16 -3.97 2.97
C ASN A 70 2.98 -4.57 3.76
N LEU A 71 1.86 -4.85 3.09
CA LEU A 71 0.71 -5.53 3.71
C LEU A 71 1.07 -6.95 4.15
N PHE A 72 1.79 -7.68 3.34
CA PHE A 72 2.25 -9.03 3.68
C PHE A 72 3.19 -9.00 4.89
N ALA A 73 4.14 -8.07 4.92
CA ALA A 73 5.01 -7.89 6.07
C ALA A 73 4.22 -7.50 7.33
N LEU A 74 3.23 -6.63 7.18
CA LEU A 74 2.40 -6.17 8.29
C LEU A 74 1.48 -7.25 8.87
N LEU A 75 0.89 -8.08 8.01
CA LEU A 75 -0.20 -8.99 8.39
C LEU A 75 0.25 -10.44 8.58
N CYS A 76 1.23 -10.91 7.79
CA CYS A 76 1.54 -12.34 7.72
C CYS A 76 2.80 -12.75 8.50
N ARG A 77 3.78 -11.84 8.67
CA ARG A 77 5.06 -12.20 9.28
C ARG A 77 5.01 -12.40 10.78
N ASP A 78 4.29 -11.57 11.49
CA ASP A 78 4.29 -11.56 12.97
C ASP A 78 3.30 -12.56 13.59
N GLY A 79 2.48 -13.23 12.77
CA GLY A 79 1.57 -14.29 13.23
C GLY A 79 0.36 -13.85 14.08
N ASP A 80 0.24 -12.57 14.41
CA ASP A 80 -0.79 -12.02 15.30
C ASP A 80 -2.14 -11.78 14.60
N THR A 81 -2.22 -12.03 13.31
CA THR A 81 -3.45 -11.92 12.52
C THR A 81 -3.84 -13.28 11.94
N PRO A 82 -5.10 -13.50 11.59
CA PRO A 82 -5.50 -14.73 10.88
C PRO A 82 -5.01 -14.77 9.42
N VAL A 83 -4.59 -13.64 8.85
CA VAL A 83 -4.12 -13.57 7.45
C VAL A 83 -2.84 -14.39 7.27
N ARG A 84 -2.84 -15.28 6.29
CA ARG A 84 -1.71 -16.17 5.98
C ARG A 84 -1.13 -15.96 4.59
N SER A 85 -1.92 -15.41 3.67
CA SER A 85 -1.47 -15.15 2.30
C SER A 85 -2.18 -13.96 1.70
N ILE A 86 -1.51 -13.34 0.74
CA ILE A 86 -2.03 -12.24 -0.08
C ILE A 86 -1.75 -12.58 -1.54
N THR A 87 -2.79 -12.56 -2.36
CA THR A 87 -2.69 -12.69 -3.81
C THR A 87 -3.06 -11.36 -4.45
N GLY A 88 -2.16 -10.79 -5.23
CA GLY A 88 -2.37 -9.51 -5.92
C GLY A 88 -2.59 -9.68 -7.41
N TYR A 89 -3.58 -8.97 -7.93
CA TYR A 89 -3.84 -8.83 -9.36
C TYR A 89 -3.60 -7.38 -9.76
N TYR A 90 -2.70 -7.19 -10.72
CA TYR A 90 -2.25 -5.89 -11.18
C TYR A 90 -2.62 -5.70 -12.65
N VAL A 91 -3.04 -4.52 -13.06
CA VAL A 91 -3.18 -4.22 -14.49
C VAL A 91 -1.86 -4.50 -15.20
N GLY A 92 -0.76 -4.07 -14.60
CA GLY A 92 0.59 -4.42 -15.06
C GLY A 92 1.56 -4.68 -13.92
N LEU A 93 2.45 -5.65 -14.11
CA LEU A 93 3.50 -5.99 -13.15
C LEU A 93 4.87 -5.84 -13.81
N VAL A 94 5.65 -4.86 -13.39
CA VAL A 94 6.98 -4.54 -13.96
C VAL A 94 8.14 -5.09 -13.13
N ALA A 95 7.87 -5.55 -11.92
CA ALA A 95 8.86 -6.20 -11.05
C ALA A 95 8.15 -7.13 -10.08
N GLU A 96 8.82 -8.19 -9.66
CA GLU A 96 8.28 -9.18 -8.74
C GLU A 96 8.28 -8.69 -7.28
N GLY A 97 9.18 -7.77 -6.95
CA GLY A 97 9.33 -7.28 -5.57
C GLY A 97 9.69 -8.41 -4.61
N ALA A 98 9.03 -8.45 -3.46
CA ALA A 98 9.21 -9.47 -2.43
C ALA A 98 8.23 -10.65 -2.59
N ALA A 99 8.01 -11.12 -3.83
CA ALA A 99 7.18 -12.29 -4.08
C ALA A 99 7.78 -13.55 -3.42
N GLY A 100 6.91 -14.48 -3.03
CA GLY A 100 7.31 -15.71 -2.36
C GLY A 100 6.10 -16.46 -1.81
N PRO A 101 6.29 -17.58 -1.13
CA PRO A 101 5.18 -18.38 -0.61
C PRO A 101 4.18 -17.55 0.20
N GLY A 102 2.94 -17.52 -0.24
CA GLY A 102 1.87 -16.75 0.37
C GLY A 102 1.83 -15.27 0.00
N ASN A 103 2.75 -14.78 -0.84
CA ASN A 103 2.76 -13.41 -1.37
C ASN A 103 2.84 -13.45 -2.90
N ASP A 104 1.74 -13.84 -3.53
CA ASP A 104 1.68 -14.09 -4.96
C ASP A 104 1.20 -12.85 -5.72
N LYS A 105 1.81 -12.57 -6.88
CA LYS A 105 1.49 -11.41 -7.70
C LYS A 105 1.30 -11.80 -9.16
N HIS A 106 0.25 -11.26 -9.77
CA HIS A 106 -0.13 -11.56 -11.16
C HIS A 106 -0.38 -10.28 -11.95
N GLY A 107 0.32 -10.10 -13.06
CA GLY A 107 0.01 -9.05 -14.04
C GLY A 107 -1.07 -9.53 -15.00
N LEU A 108 -2.15 -8.75 -15.16
CA LEU A 108 -3.32 -9.12 -15.97
C LEU A 108 -3.13 -8.80 -17.45
N LEU A 109 -2.72 -7.56 -17.77
CA LEU A 109 -2.52 -7.15 -19.17
C LEU A 109 -1.07 -7.34 -19.62
N PHE A 110 -0.13 -7.10 -18.73
CA PHE A 110 1.29 -7.29 -19.01
C PHE A 110 2.10 -7.59 -17.74
N SER A 111 3.18 -8.33 -17.92
CA SER A 111 4.08 -8.67 -16.83
C SER A 111 5.52 -8.67 -17.34
N ALA A 112 6.46 -8.21 -16.49
CA ALA A 112 7.89 -8.44 -16.67
C ALA A 112 8.36 -9.74 -16.01
N VAL A 113 7.48 -10.39 -15.25
CA VAL A 113 7.74 -11.64 -14.52
C VAL A 113 7.22 -12.80 -15.35
N GLY A 114 8.03 -13.84 -15.50
CA GLY A 114 7.73 -14.96 -16.38
C GLY A 114 7.90 -14.61 -17.86
N GLU A 115 7.03 -15.15 -18.71
CA GLU A 115 7.04 -14.85 -20.13
C GLU A 115 6.52 -13.45 -20.41
N ARG A 116 7.37 -12.62 -21.03
CA ARG A 116 7.01 -11.24 -21.32
C ARG A 116 6.01 -11.17 -22.47
N SER A 117 4.84 -10.55 -22.20
CA SER A 117 3.83 -10.28 -23.24
C SER A 117 4.43 -9.52 -24.43
N PRO A 118 4.09 -9.85 -25.68
CA PRO A 118 4.48 -9.08 -26.85
C PRO A 118 4.10 -7.58 -26.79
N ARG A 119 3.04 -7.27 -26.06
CA ARG A 119 2.53 -5.90 -25.86
C ARG A 119 3.14 -5.20 -24.65
N PHE A 120 4.04 -5.86 -23.91
CA PHE A 120 4.64 -5.31 -22.69
C PHE A 120 5.15 -3.90 -22.88
N ARG A 121 5.89 -3.64 -23.96
CA ARG A 121 6.48 -2.32 -24.20
C ARG A 121 5.41 -1.23 -24.32
N VAL A 122 4.39 -1.46 -25.14
CA VAL A 122 3.31 -0.50 -25.36
C VAL A 122 2.58 -0.15 -24.06
N PHE A 123 2.20 -1.15 -23.29
CA PHE A 123 1.50 -0.91 -22.01
C PHE A 123 2.41 -0.27 -20.96
N ASN A 124 3.67 -0.71 -20.88
CA ASN A 124 4.62 -0.17 -19.91
C ASN A 124 4.99 1.29 -20.18
N GLU A 125 5.06 1.71 -21.43
CA GLU A 125 5.31 3.11 -21.81
C GLU A 125 4.09 4.02 -21.58
N ASN A 126 2.89 3.45 -21.51
CA ASN A 126 1.63 4.18 -21.33
C ASN A 126 0.96 3.95 -19.97
N ARG A 127 1.72 3.64 -18.94
CA ARG A 127 1.19 3.36 -17.58
C ARG A 127 0.34 4.47 -17.01
N ALA A 128 0.73 5.73 -17.23
CA ALA A 128 0.00 6.90 -16.74
C ALA A 128 -1.46 6.95 -17.25
N LEU A 129 -1.74 6.40 -18.45
CA LEU A 129 -3.11 6.32 -18.95
C LEU A 129 -3.99 5.43 -18.06
N PHE A 130 -3.44 4.30 -17.60
CA PHE A 130 -4.19 3.41 -16.70
C PHE A 130 -4.43 4.07 -15.34
N GLU A 131 -3.45 4.81 -14.81
CA GLU A 131 -3.59 5.55 -13.55
C GLU A 131 -4.70 6.61 -13.63
N VAL A 132 -4.78 7.32 -14.75
CA VAL A 132 -5.83 8.32 -14.96
C VAL A 132 -7.20 7.66 -15.16
N VAL A 133 -7.31 6.69 -16.06
CA VAL A 133 -8.61 6.04 -16.39
C VAL A 133 -9.16 5.23 -15.22
N LEU A 134 -8.30 4.67 -14.38
CA LEU A 134 -8.67 3.87 -13.21
C LEU A 134 -8.54 4.65 -11.89
N ALA A 135 -8.43 5.97 -11.95
CA ALA A 135 -8.38 6.81 -10.77
C ALA A 135 -9.62 6.63 -9.90
N ALA A 136 -9.42 6.64 -8.58
CA ALA A 136 -10.52 6.61 -7.62
C ALA A 136 -11.22 7.98 -7.56
N ASP A 137 -12.51 7.99 -7.23
CA ASP A 137 -13.32 9.19 -7.06
C ASP A 137 -13.20 9.80 -5.64
N HIS A 138 -12.10 9.56 -4.98
CA HIS A 138 -11.87 10.02 -3.60
C HIS A 138 -10.39 10.19 -3.30
N GLY A 139 -10.07 10.99 -2.28
CA GLY A 139 -8.70 11.18 -1.79
C GLY A 139 -8.07 9.91 -1.24
N SER A 140 -6.76 9.87 -1.24
CA SER A 140 -5.96 8.75 -0.72
C SER A 140 -6.22 8.52 0.77
N ILE A 141 -6.12 7.27 1.21
CA ILE A 141 -6.18 6.95 2.64
C ILE A 141 -4.87 7.39 3.29
N VAL A 142 -4.97 8.27 4.28
CA VAL A 142 -3.83 8.82 5.02
C VAL A 142 -3.58 8.10 6.34
N SER A 143 -4.63 7.51 6.94
CA SER A 143 -4.50 6.72 8.17
C SER A 143 -5.69 5.77 8.37
N TYR A 144 -5.57 4.93 9.38
CA TYR A 144 -6.65 4.10 9.91
C TYR A 144 -6.81 4.39 11.39
N GLU A 145 -8.05 4.38 11.88
CA GLU A 145 -8.38 4.66 13.27
C GLU A 145 -9.39 3.64 13.80
N ILE A 146 -9.42 3.48 15.12
CA ILE A 146 -10.48 2.75 15.83
C ILE A 146 -11.34 3.80 16.49
N ASP A 147 -12.63 3.80 16.18
CA ASP A 147 -13.58 4.73 16.80
C ASP A 147 -13.93 4.36 18.25
N ALA A 148 -14.75 5.18 18.90
CA ALA A 148 -15.15 4.96 20.30
C ALA A 148 -15.97 3.67 20.50
N ALA A 149 -16.57 3.13 19.46
CA ALA A 149 -17.30 1.87 19.49
C ALA A 149 -16.41 0.64 19.20
N GLY A 150 -15.14 0.86 18.87
CA GLY A 150 -14.17 -0.19 18.56
C GLY A 150 -14.11 -0.56 17.08
N HIS A 151 -14.81 0.15 16.20
CA HIS A 151 -14.83 -0.12 14.76
C HIS A 151 -13.62 0.51 14.08
N GLY A 152 -13.02 -0.25 13.15
CA GLY A 152 -11.94 0.24 12.30
C GLY A 152 -12.47 1.05 11.13
N ARG A 153 -11.89 2.24 10.90
CA ARG A 153 -12.24 3.08 9.76
C ARG A 153 -11.01 3.64 9.07
N ALA A 154 -11.14 3.86 7.76
CA ALA A 154 -10.13 4.54 6.96
C ALA A 154 -10.37 6.05 6.99
N ILE A 155 -9.32 6.83 7.19
CA ILE A 155 -9.33 8.29 7.12
C ILE A 155 -8.77 8.68 5.75
N ARG A 156 -9.59 9.38 4.98
CA ARG A 156 -9.21 9.87 3.66
C ARG A 156 -8.63 11.27 3.77
N GLY A 157 -7.61 11.55 2.96
CA GLY A 157 -7.07 12.89 2.74
C GLY A 157 -7.97 13.71 1.80
N GLU A 158 -7.56 14.94 1.56
CA GLU A 158 -8.18 15.81 0.57
C GLU A 158 -8.05 15.20 -0.83
N PHE A 159 -9.03 15.47 -1.67
CA PHE A 159 -9.05 15.04 -3.06
C PHE A 159 -8.72 16.23 -3.96
N GLU A 160 -7.43 16.56 -4.03
CA GLU A 160 -6.93 17.76 -4.73
C GLU A 160 -7.20 17.73 -6.26
N GLU A 161 -7.24 16.52 -6.85
CA GLU A 161 -7.47 16.32 -8.28
C GLU A 161 -8.96 16.11 -8.62
N GLY A 162 -9.84 16.17 -7.63
CA GLY A 162 -11.23 15.77 -7.77
C GLY A 162 -12.03 16.54 -8.81
N GLU A 163 -11.78 17.85 -8.95
CA GLU A 163 -12.49 18.70 -9.91
C GLU A 163 -12.09 18.34 -11.36
N MET A 164 -10.80 18.14 -11.62
CA MET A 164 -10.30 17.77 -12.94
C MET A 164 -10.80 16.37 -13.33
N LEU A 165 -10.68 15.40 -12.45
CA LEU A 165 -11.10 14.02 -12.70
C LEU A 165 -12.62 13.93 -12.86
N ALA A 166 -13.41 14.69 -12.10
CA ALA A 166 -14.86 14.73 -12.24
C ALA A 166 -15.32 15.29 -13.60
N ALA A 167 -14.59 16.28 -14.13
CA ALA A 167 -14.92 16.89 -15.42
C ALA A 167 -14.47 16.04 -16.62
N GLU A 168 -13.31 15.41 -16.54
CA GLU A 168 -12.65 14.82 -17.72
C GLU A 168 -12.65 13.28 -17.70
N VAL A 169 -12.50 12.66 -16.56
CA VAL A 169 -12.29 11.20 -16.43
C VAL A 169 -13.54 10.45 -16.03
N PHE A 170 -14.22 10.86 -14.96
CA PHE A 170 -15.37 10.11 -14.45
C PHE A 170 -16.56 9.98 -15.42
N PRO A 171 -16.83 10.94 -16.34
CA PRO A 171 -17.84 10.73 -17.37
C PRO A 171 -17.50 9.58 -18.35
N VAL A 172 -16.22 9.25 -18.52
CA VAL A 172 -15.75 8.19 -19.41
C VAL A 172 -15.73 6.83 -18.72
N GLN A 173 -15.67 6.79 -17.40
CA GLN A 173 -15.67 5.56 -16.60
C GLN A 173 -17.07 4.95 -16.40
N ARG A 174 -18.14 5.69 -16.71
CA ARG A 174 -19.54 5.29 -16.59
C ARG A 174 -20.04 4.66 -17.89
#